data_74170738d888871652ca01cb4133a359
#
_entry.id   74170738d888871652ca01cb4133a359
#
_cell.length_a   1.000
_cell.length_b   1.000
_cell.length_c   1.000
_cell.angle_alpha   90.00
_cell.angle_beta   90.00
_cell.angle_gamma   90.00
#
_symmetry.space_group_name_H-M   'P 1'
#
loop_
_entity.id
_entity.type
_entity.pdbx_description
1 polymer ?
#
loop_
_entity_poly.entity_id
_entity_poly.type
_entity_poly.pdbx_seq_one_letter_code
_entity_poly.pdbx_strand_id
1 'polypeptide(L)'
;GVSLLKFKLLPAFIAAYIVSFLIKEIQKRITDGLDLIVVVLVGPILVNILADLISPGVLMILHLIGNTIVSAEAGNPYVMGAVLGAIIPLVGMTPLSSMVLTSLIGLVGVPMAIGALGCTGNSFLNFSFFRKMKFGDSSTTLAVTIEPLTQIDIIAANPIPIFTTNAIAGAINGIIVTAFGLVVNVTGMATPWAGLIVVFGMNPMMKVLIAVILILINSTIWAYIGAWVFRNFKIHTVAEIRADDELAEKHEKEPAKA
;
A
#
# COMPACT_ATOMS: atom_id res chain seq x y z
N GLY A 1 25.78 0.70 5.24
CA GLY A 1 25.36 -0.62 4.75
C GLY A 1 23.85 -0.92 4.91
N VAL A 2 23.21 -0.42 5.96
CA VAL A 2 21.77 -0.71 6.23
C VAL A 2 20.81 0.07 5.31
N SER A 3 21.23 1.23 4.80
CA SER A 3 20.41 2.02 3.88
C SER A 3 20.23 1.38 2.50
N LEU A 4 21.24 0.68 2.00
CA LEU A 4 21.18 0.03 0.67
C LEU A 4 20.21 -1.13 0.59
N LEU A 5 20.01 -1.88 1.69
CA LEU A 5 19.08 -3.02 1.74
C LEU A 5 17.59 -2.58 1.68
N LYS A 6 17.26 -1.41 2.25
CA LYS A 6 15.89 -0.90 2.25
C LYS A 6 15.40 -0.46 0.87
N PHE A 7 16.29 -0.05 -0.02
CA PHE A 7 15.96 0.45 -1.36
C PHE A 7 15.70 -0.65 -2.39
N LYS A 8 16.07 -1.89 -2.10
CA LYS A 8 15.94 -3.01 -3.05
C LYS A 8 14.64 -3.78 -2.95
N LEU A 9 13.80 -3.52 -1.94
CA LEU A 9 12.61 -4.35 -1.69
C LEU A 9 11.61 -4.27 -2.85
N LEU A 10 11.30 -3.07 -3.33
CA LEU A 10 10.39 -2.88 -4.46
C LEU A 10 10.99 -3.34 -5.79
N PRO A 11 12.23 -2.96 -6.18
CA PRO A 11 12.88 -3.54 -7.34
C PRO A 11 12.94 -5.07 -7.30
N ALA A 12 13.24 -5.65 -6.12
CA ALA A 12 13.26 -7.09 -5.93
C ALA A 12 11.87 -7.74 -6.10
N PHE A 13 10.82 -7.10 -5.62
CA PHE A 13 9.45 -7.57 -5.80
C PHE A 13 9.05 -7.59 -7.28
N ILE A 14 9.28 -6.48 -8.01
CA ILE A 14 8.99 -6.40 -9.44
C ILE A 14 9.85 -7.42 -10.22
N ALA A 15 11.12 -7.52 -9.89
CA ALA A 15 12.02 -8.49 -10.50
C ALA A 15 11.57 -9.92 -10.24
N ALA A 16 11.19 -10.28 -9.00
CA ALA A 16 10.69 -11.60 -8.65
C ALA A 16 9.41 -11.93 -9.41
N TYR A 17 8.50 -10.96 -9.55
CA TYR A 17 7.29 -11.14 -10.34
C TYR A 17 7.60 -11.43 -11.82
N ILE A 18 8.49 -10.66 -12.45
CA ILE A 18 8.91 -10.91 -13.85
C ILE A 18 9.63 -12.25 -13.97
N VAL A 19 10.53 -12.56 -13.04
CA VAL A 19 11.29 -13.82 -13.04
C VAL A 19 10.37 -15.02 -12.84
N SER A 20 9.25 -14.88 -12.12
CA SER A 20 8.28 -15.97 -11.95
C SER A 20 7.72 -16.47 -13.29
N PHE A 21 7.47 -15.57 -14.25
CA PHE A 21 7.06 -15.97 -15.62
C PHE A 21 8.17 -16.68 -16.37
N LEU A 22 9.42 -16.20 -16.23
CA LEU A 22 10.57 -16.84 -16.86
C LEU A 22 10.79 -18.25 -16.30
N ILE A 23 10.67 -18.40 -14.98
CA ILE A 23 10.80 -19.69 -14.30
C ILE A 23 9.71 -20.66 -14.78
N LYS A 24 8.45 -20.23 -14.86
CA LYS A 24 7.35 -21.06 -15.38
C LYS A 24 7.64 -21.56 -16.82
N GLU A 25 8.20 -20.71 -17.68
CA GLU A 25 8.55 -21.11 -19.04
C GLU A 25 9.75 -22.06 -19.07
N ILE A 26 10.72 -21.87 -18.19
CA ILE A 26 11.88 -22.77 -18.04
C ILE A 26 11.44 -24.14 -17.53
N GLN A 27 10.53 -24.19 -16.53
CA GLN A 27 10.01 -25.44 -15.97
C GLN A 27 9.32 -26.32 -17.01
N LYS A 28 8.62 -25.73 -17.99
CA LYS A 28 8.00 -26.48 -19.10
C LYS A 28 9.00 -27.25 -19.99
N ARG A 29 10.27 -26.87 -19.94
CA ARG A 29 11.34 -27.41 -20.81
C ARG A 29 12.34 -28.31 -20.09
N ILE A 30 12.22 -28.43 -18.77
CA ILE A 30 13.13 -29.19 -17.91
C ILE A 30 12.42 -30.43 -17.37
N THR A 31 13.16 -31.53 -17.25
CA THR A 31 12.66 -32.81 -16.73
C THR A 31 12.32 -32.69 -15.25
N ASP A 32 11.22 -33.33 -14.83
CA ASP A 32 10.75 -33.35 -13.44
C ASP A 32 11.89 -33.74 -12.47
N GLY A 33 12.04 -32.95 -11.41
CA GLY A 33 13.06 -33.10 -10.39
C GLY A 33 14.31 -32.23 -10.55
N LEU A 34 14.66 -31.77 -11.78
CA LEU A 34 15.73 -30.80 -12.02
C LEU A 34 15.18 -29.36 -11.96
N ASP A 35 13.89 -29.20 -12.15
CA ASP A 35 13.18 -27.91 -12.09
C ASP A 35 13.40 -27.19 -10.77
N LEU A 36 13.30 -27.90 -9.64
CA LEU A 36 13.52 -27.33 -8.30
C LEU A 36 14.96 -26.82 -8.12
N ILE A 37 15.96 -27.57 -8.63
CA ILE A 37 17.37 -27.17 -8.55
C ILE A 37 17.59 -25.88 -9.35
N VAL A 38 17.02 -25.80 -10.55
CA VAL A 38 17.13 -24.59 -11.40
C VAL A 38 16.45 -23.41 -10.76
N VAL A 39 15.25 -23.56 -10.21
CA VAL A 39 14.53 -22.48 -9.51
C VAL A 39 15.34 -21.95 -8.33
N VAL A 40 15.92 -22.84 -7.50
CA VAL A 40 16.67 -22.44 -6.30
C VAL A 40 18.02 -21.81 -6.63
N LEU A 41 18.71 -22.27 -7.67
CA LEU A 41 20.04 -21.75 -8.03
C LEU A 41 19.95 -20.53 -8.96
N VAL A 42 19.10 -20.59 -9.96
CA VAL A 42 19.03 -19.56 -11.01
C VAL A 42 18.07 -18.43 -10.64
N GLY A 43 16.95 -18.75 -9.98
CA GLY A 43 15.92 -17.77 -9.60
C GLY A 43 16.46 -16.59 -8.82
N PRO A 44 17.17 -16.77 -7.68
CA PRO A 44 17.71 -15.66 -6.90
C PRO A 44 18.72 -14.81 -7.67
N ILE A 45 19.53 -15.42 -8.55
CA ILE A 45 20.52 -14.72 -9.37
C ILE A 45 19.80 -13.80 -10.37
N LEU A 46 18.82 -14.34 -11.09
CA LEU A 46 18.03 -13.56 -12.06
C LEU A 46 17.26 -12.42 -11.37
N VAL A 47 16.65 -12.69 -10.21
CA VAL A 47 15.96 -11.64 -9.44
C VAL A 47 16.92 -10.53 -9.03
N ASN A 48 18.12 -10.84 -8.57
CA ASN A 48 19.09 -9.82 -8.17
C ASN A 48 19.57 -8.99 -9.37
N ILE A 49 19.91 -9.62 -10.49
CA ILE A 49 20.34 -8.90 -11.72
C ILE A 49 19.22 -7.98 -12.21
N LEU A 50 18.01 -8.50 -12.29
CA LEU A 50 16.86 -7.74 -12.78
C LEU A 50 16.46 -6.62 -11.80
N ALA A 51 16.54 -6.87 -10.49
CA ALA A 51 16.31 -5.86 -9.47
C ALA A 51 17.31 -4.70 -9.56
N ASP A 52 18.59 -4.99 -9.78
CA ASP A 52 19.61 -3.95 -9.97
C ASP A 52 19.38 -3.14 -11.25
N LEU A 53 18.90 -3.77 -12.32
CA LEU A 53 18.57 -3.11 -13.59
C LEU A 53 17.34 -2.20 -13.47
N ILE A 54 16.32 -2.62 -12.73
CA ILE A 54 15.06 -1.88 -12.52
C ILE A 54 15.22 -0.79 -11.45
N SER A 55 16.16 -0.96 -10.51
CA SER A 55 16.36 -0.09 -9.34
C SER A 55 16.43 1.41 -9.70
N PRO A 56 17.18 1.88 -10.71
CA PRO A 56 17.23 3.30 -11.06
C PRO A 56 15.87 3.89 -11.42
N GLY A 57 15.07 3.16 -12.19
CA GLY A 57 13.72 3.62 -12.58
C GLY A 57 12.78 3.72 -11.40
N VAL A 58 12.81 2.73 -10.52
CA VAL A 58 12.00 2.74 -9.28
C VAL A 58 12.41 3.87 -8.36
N LEU A 59 13.71 4.08 -8.15
CA LEU A 59 14.23 5.18 -7.35
C LEU A 59 13.85 6.54 -7.94
N MET A 60 13.86 6.70 -9.25
CA MET A 60 13.43 7.93 -9.91
C MET A 60 11.96 8.25 -9.60
N ILE A 61 11.07 7.27 -9.66
CA ILE A 61 9.65 7.44 -9.31
C ILE A 61 9.50 7.84 -7.83
N LEU A 62 10.20 7.15 -6.94
CA LEU A 62 10.17 7.45 -5.50
C LEU A 62 10.71 8.86 -5.21
N HIS A 63 11.77 9.29 -5.90
CA HIS A 63 12.30 10.66 -5.78
C HIS A 63 11.33 11.71 -6.32
N LEU A 64 10.61 11.44 -7.43
CA LEU A 64 9.58 12.35 -7.94
C LEU A 64 8.45 12.54 -6.91
N ILE A 65 7.97 11.45 -6.32
CA ILE A 65 6.97 11.50 -5.25
C ILE A 65 7.54 12.27 -4.04
N GLY A 66 8.76 11.95 -3.62
CA GLY A 66 9.44 12.62 -2.50
C GLY A 66 9.61 14.13 -2.72
N ASN A 67 10.02 14.54 -3.91
CA ASN A 67 10.16 15.97 -4.26
C ASN A 67 8.82 16.71 -4.25
N THR A 68 7.74 16.06 -4.70
CA THR A 68 6.39 16.62 -4.61
C THR A 68 5.99 16.87 -3.16
N ILE A 69 6.31 15.92 -2.28
CA ILE A 69 6.07 16.02 -0.84
C ILE A 69 6.85 17.19 -0.22
N VAL A 70 8.18 17.26 -0.47
CA VAL A 70 9.02 18.33 0.04
C VAL A 70 8.59 19.71 -0.50
N SER A 71 8.17 19.79 -1.76
CA SER A 71 7.66 21.05 -2.34
C SER A 71 6.34 21.49 -1.68
N ALA A 72 5.49 20.56 -1.29
CA ALA A 72 4.26 20.86 -0.56
C ALA A 72 4.56 21.35 0.88
N GLU A 73 5.63 20.86 1.51
CA GLU A 73 6.04 21.27 2.86
C GLU A 73 6.49 22.74 2.92
N ALA A 74 7.11 23.26 1.86
CA ALA A 74 7.55 24.66 1.79
C ALA A 74 6.41 25.70 1.67
N GLY A 75 5.17 25.24 1.44
CA GLY A 75 4.00 26.08 1.24
C GLY A 75 3.13 26.21 2.48
N ASN A 76 1.81 26.26 2.25
CA ASN A 76 0.82 26.30 3.32
C ASN A 76 0.74 24.94 4.05
N PRO A 77 0.88 24.89 5.39
CA PRO A 77 0.85 23.66 6.17
C PRO A 77 -0.40 22.79 5.94
N TYR A 78 -1.55 23.40 5.72
CA TYR A 78 -2.80 22.67 5.48
C TYR A 78 -2.84 22.07 4.06
N VAL A 79 -2.27 22.75 3.08
CA VAL A 79 -2.11 22.21 1.71
C VAL A 79 -1.14 21.03 1.76
N MET A 80 -0.01 21.16 2.46
CA MET A 80 0.90 20.06 2.74
C MET A 80 0.14 18.91 3.40
N GLY A 81 -0.62 19.18 4.45
CA GLY A 81 -1.44 18.19 5.15
C GLY A 81 -2.36 17.43 4.21
N ALA A 82 -3.08 18.13 3.34
CA ALA A 82 -3.98 17.53 2.37
C ALA A 82 -3.23 16.65 1.35
N VAL A 83 -2.13 17.14 0.79
CA VAL A 83 -1.34 16.43 -0.21
C VAL A 83 -0.72 15.15 0.38
N LEU A 84 -0.05 15.28 1.54
CA LEU A 84 0.58 14.14 2.20
C LEU A 84 -0.45 13.12 2.69
N GLY A 85 -1.54 13.61 3.27
CA GLY A 85 -2.64 12.76 3.75
C GLY A 85 -3.33 12.00 2.62
N ALA A 86 -3.38 12.55 1.39
CA ALA A 86 -3.86 11.84 0.22
C ALA A 86 -2.84 10.81 -0.29
N ILE A 87 -1.57 11.19 -0.45
CA ILE A 87 -0.57 10.40 -1.18
C ILE A 87 -0.01 9.26 -0.32
N ILE A 88 0.44 9.54 0.92
CA ILE A 88 1.19 8.56 1.70
C ILE A 88 0.37 7.30 1.98
N PRO A 89 -0.90 7.37 2.43
CA PRO A 89 -1.70 6.18 2.66
C PRO A 89 -2.03 5.41 1.38
N LEU A 90 -2.18 6.09 0.22
CA LEU A 90 -2.36 5.42 -1.06
C LEU A 90 -1.14 4.59 -1.45
N VAL A 91 0.06 5.16 -1.27
CA VAL A 91 1.32 4.41 -1.47
C VAL A 91 1.38 3.20 -0.55
N GLY A 92 0.87 3.30 0.68
CA GLY A 92 0.78 2.18 1.63
C GLY A 92 -0.13 1.03 1.19
N MET A 93 -1.06 1.29 0.27
CA MET A 93 -1.92 0.27 -0.34
C MET A 93 -1.32 -0.34 -1.62
N THR A 94 -0.09 0.01 -1.95
CA THR A 94 0.65 -0.49 -3.12
C THR A 94 1.94 -1.18 -2.69
N PRO A 95 2.55 -2.00 -3.54
CA PRO A 95 3.86 -2.61 -3.26
C PRO A 95 5.00 -1.61 -3.04
N LEU A 96 4.78 -0.30 -3.30
CA LEU A 96 5.75 0.76 -3.05
C LEU A 96 6.07 0.96 -1.56
N SER A 97 5.16 0.59 -0.67
CA SER A 97 5.28 0.73 0.78
C SER A 97 5.49 2.18 1.27
N SER A 98 4.49 2.72 1.94
CA SER A 98 4.56 4.05 2.57
C SER A 98 5.67 4.16 3.62
N MET A 99 5.97 3.06 4.31
CA MET A 99 7.08 2.99 5.27
C MET A 99 8.43 3.17 4.56
N VAL A 100 8.64 2.51 3.43
CA VAL A 100 9.86 2.65 2.63
C VAL A 100 9.97 4.06 2.08
N LEU A 101 8.90 4.59 1.46
CA LEU A 101 8.88 5.94 0.91
C LEU A 101 9.25 6.99 1.98
N THR A 102 8.56 6.98 3.12
CA THR A 102 8.78 7.98 4.18
C THR A 102 10.16 7.87 4.84
N SER A 103 10.73 6.65 4.92
CA SER A 103 12.11 6.45 5.35
C SER A 103 13.12 6.99 4.35
N LEU A 104 12.83 6.85 3.06
CA LEU A 104 13.71 7.23 1.96
C LEU A 104 13.89 8.75 1.88
N ILE A 105 12.78 9.46 1.99
CA ILE A 105 12.80 10.93 1.96
C ILE A 105 13.11 11.55 3.33
N GLY A 106 13.33 10.73 4.36
CA GLY A 106 13.68 11.21 5.69
C GLY A 106 12.55 11.98 6.40
N LEU A 107 11.30 11.63 6.12
CA LEU A 107 10.13 12.34 6.63
C LEU A 107 10.06 12.25 8.16
N VAL A 108 9.98 13.42 8.82
CA VAL A 108 9.86 13.56 10.29
C VAL A 108 8.90 14.69 10.65
N GLY A 109 8.59 14.87 11.93
CA GLY A 109 7.75 15.96 12.41
C GLY A 109 6.28 15.79 12.04
N VAL A 110 5.63 16.91 11.69
CA VAL A 110 4.21 16.93 11.27
C VAL A 110 3.96 16.09 10.02
N PRO A 111 4.79 16.19 8.95
CA PRO A 111 4.64 15.33 7.78
C PRO A 111 4.61 13.84 8.08
N MET A 112 5.46 13.38 9.01
CA MET A 112 5.47 11.96 9.39
C MET A 112 4.24 11.57 10.22
N ALA A 113 3.74 12.45 11.09
CA ALA A 113 2.50 12.24 11.82
C ALA A 113 1.28 12.14 10.88
N ILE A 114 1.27 12.93 9.80
CA ILE A 114 0.26 12.84 8.73
C ILE A 114 0.30 11.47 8.07
N GLY A 115 1.49 10.97 7.73
CA GLY A 115 1.65 9.64 7.15
C GLY A 115 1.17 8.53 8.09
N ALA A 116 1.56 8.60 9.37
CA ALA A 116 1.18 7.61 10.39
C ALA A 116 -0.34 7.56 10.59
N LEU A 117 -0.96 8.67 10.94
CA LEU A 117 -2.40 8.74 11.21
C LEU A 117 -3.25 8.65 9.93
N GLY A 118 -2.71 9.08 8.79
CA GLY A 118 -3.34 8.88 7.49
C GLY A 118 -3.50 7.39 7.17
N CYS A 119 -2.44 6.59 7.37
CA CYS A 119 -2.51 5.13 7.21
C CYS A 119 -3.52 4.50 8.18
N THR A 120 -3.54 4.94 9.45
CA THR A 120 -4.56 4.51 10.42
C THR A 120 -5.97 4.83 9.94
N GLY A 121 -6.22 6.08 9.51
CA GLY A 121 -7.52 6.50 9.00
C GLY A 121 -7.97 5.70 7.78
N ASN A 122 -7.07 5.42 6.85
CA ASN A 122 -7.37 4.61 5.66
C ASN A 122 -7.71 3.15 6.01
N SER A 123 -7.07 2.58 7.01
CA SER A 123 -7.43 1.23 7.50
C SER A 123 -8.88 1.17 7.99
N PHE A 124 -9.32 2.15 8.77
CA PHE A 124 -10.71 2.25 9.23
C PHE A 124 -11.69 2.59 8.09
N LEU A 125 -11.28 3.43 7.14
CA LEU A 125 -12.05 3.69 5.93
C LEU A 125 -12.28 2.38 5.18
N ASN A 126 -11.21 1.64 4.90
CA ASN A 126 -11.28 0.40 4.15
C ASN A 126 -12.14 -0.65 4.84
N PHE A 127 -12.09 -0.75 6.18
CA PHE A 127 -13.03 -1.60 6.93
C PHE A 127 -14.48 -1.32 6.57
N SER A 128 -14.89 -0.05 6.68
CA SER A 128 -16.26 0.36 6.42
C SER A 128 -16.63 0.27 4.94
N PHE A 129 -15.70 0.64 4.06
CA PHE A 129 -15.88 0.69 2.61
C PHE A 129 -16.00 -0.73 2.01
N PHE A 130 -15.08 -1.63 2.36
CA PHE A 130 -15.08 -3.02 1.90
C PHE A 130 -16.36 -3.73 2.32
N ARG A 131 -16.77 -3.54 3.58
CA ARG A 131 -18.02 -4.10 4.10
C ARG A 131 -19.24 -3.56 3.35
N LYS A 132 -19.29 -2.25 3.07
CA LYS A 132 -20.44 -1.61 2.43
C LYS A 132 -20.53 -1.95 0.94
N MET A 133 -19.39 -1.99 0.24
CA MET A 133 -19.31 -2.34 -1.17
C MET A 133 -19.38 -3.86 -1.40
N LYS A 134 -19.24 -4.68 -0.35
CA LYS A 134 -19.24 -6.16 -0.42
C LYS A 134 -18.11 -6.71 -1.30
N PHE A 135 -16.91 -6.17 -1.18
CA PHE A 135 -15.75 -6.67 -1.92
C PHE A 135 -15.40 -8.12 -1.56
N GLY A 136 -15.64 -8.54 -0.31
CA GLY A 136 -15.39 -9.87 0.20
C GLY A 136 -16.14 -10.15 1.50
N ASP A 137 -15.75 -11.20 2.17
CA ASP A 137 -16.29 -11.64 3.46
C ASP A 137 -15.76 -10.83 4.66
N SER A 138 -16.11 -11.25 5.87
CA SER A 138 -15.64 -10.61 7.10
C SER A 138 -14.14 -10.78 7.30
N SER A 139 -13.56 -11.89 6.86
CA SER A 139 -12.11 -12.14 6.94
C SER A 139 -11.34 -11.17 6.06
N THR A 140 -11.78 -11.00 4.82
CA THR A 140 -11.23 -10.01 3.87
C THR A 140 -11.30 -8.60 4.43
N THR A 141 -12.45 -8.23 5.03
CA THR A 141 -12.64 -6.91 5.63
C THR A 141 -11.72 -6.68 6.81
N LEU A 142 -11.50 -7.67 7.66
CA LEU A 142 -10.55 -7.57 8.78
C LEU A 142 -9.10 -7.51 8.27
N ALA A 143 -8.75 -8.33 7.29
CA ALA A 143 -7.41 -8.36 6.74
C ALA A 143 -6.99 -7.02 6.13
N VAL A 144 -7.85 -6.37 5.32
CA VAL A 144 -7.57 -5.04 4.76
C VAL A 144 -7.48 -3.95 5.83
N THR A 145 -8.14 -4.13 6.98
CA THR A 145 -8.06 -3.20 8.11
C THR A 145 -6.74 -3.30 8.85
N ILE A 146 -6.21 -4.51 8.99
CA ILE A 146 -4.94 -4.76 9.67
C ILE A 146 -3.79 -4.31 8.76
N GLU A 147 -3.77 -4.77 7.52
CA GLU A 147 -2.75 -4.44 6.53
C GLU A 147 -3.35 -4.46 5.12
N PRO A 148 -3.56 -3.29 4.49
CA PRO A 148 -4.19 -3.22 3.18
C PRO A 148 -3.51 -4.05 2.09
N LEU A 149 -2.19 -4.20 2.14
CA LEU A 149 -1.43 -5.02 1.18
C LEU A 149 -1.83 -6.48 1.16
N THR A 150 -2.42 -7.01 2.23
CA THR A 150 -2.90 -8.41 2.27
C THR A 150 -4.05 -8.66 1.29
N GLN A 151 -4.69 -7.60 0.81
CA GLN A 151 -5.81 -7.64 -0.14
C GLN A 151 -5.47 -6.84 -1.42
N ILE A 152 -4.21 -6.91 -1.84
CA ILE A 152 -3.71 -6.17 -3.01
C ILE A 152 -4.40 -6.60 -4.30
N ASP A 153 -4.81 -7.84 -4.43
CA ASP A 153 -5.58 -8.41 -5.51
C ASP A 153 -6.90 -7.64 -5.72
N ILE A 154 -7.66 -7.44 -4.63
CA ILE A 154 -8.93 -6.70 -4.65
C ILE A 154 -8.69 -5.21 -4.92
N ILE A 155 -7.68 -4.63 -4.29
CA ILE A 155 -7.33 -3.22 -4.46
C ILE A 155 -6.93 -2.94 -5.91
N ALA A 156 -6.10 -3.81 -6.49
CA ALA A 156 -5.66 -3.71 -7.87
C ALA A 156 -6.78 -3.92 -8.90
N ALA A 157 -7.75 -4.79 -8.58
CA ALA A 157 -8.92 -5.02 -9.43
C ALA A 157 -9.96 -3.89 -9.36
N ASN A 158 -9.95 -3.09 -8.27
CA ASN A 158 -10.91 -2.01 -8.03
C ASN A 158 -10.23 -0.66 -7.72
N PRO A 159 -9.29 -0.18 -8.55
CA PRO A 159 -8.45 0.97 -8.19
C PRO A 159 -9.25 2.27 -8.09
N ILE A 160 -10.17 2.53 -9.00
CA ILE A 160 -10.91 3.80 -9.06
C ILE A 160 -11.71 4.05 -7.79
N PRO A 161 -12.63 3.18 -7.36
CA PRO A 161 -13.42 3.43 -6.16
C PRO A 161 -12.54 3.46 -4.89
N ILE A 162 -11.56 2.57 -4.78
CA ILE A 162 -10.74 2.46 -3.58
C ILE A 162 -9.80 3.66 -3.45
N PHE A 163 -8.98 3.96 -4.48
CA PHE A 163 -8.01 5.04 -4.39
C PHE A 163 -8.67 6.42 -4.31
N THR A 164 -9.75 6.66 -5.07
CA THR A 164 -10.43 7.96 -5.02
C THR A 164 -11.01 8.24 -3.64
N THR A 165 -11.71 7.26 -3.05
CA THR A 165 -12.31 7.42 -1.72
C THR A 165 -11.24 7.62 -0.65
N ASN A 166 -10.16 6.83 -0.69
CA ASN A 166 -9.06 6.93 0.24
C ASN A 166 -8.27 8.24 0.10
N ALA A 167 -8.05 8.72 -1.13
CA ALA A 167 -7.35 9.99 -1.38
C ALA A 167 -8.08 11.18 -0.75
N ILE A 168 -9.39 11.28 -0.96
CA ILE A 168 -10.17 12.40 -0.46
C ILE A 168 -10.25 12.37 1.07
N ALA A 169 -10.57 11.21 1.65
CA ALA A 169 -10.60 11.06 3.09
C ALA A 169 -9.22 11.30 3.73
N GLY A 170 -8.18 10.78 3.10
CA GLY A 170 -6.80 10.96 3.52
C GLY A 170 -6.35 12.42 3.50
N ALA A 171 -6.74 13.18 2.47
CA ALA A 171 -6.48 14.62 2.42
C ALA A 171 -7.06 15.36 3.64
N ILE A 172 -8.29 15.06 4.01
CA ILE A 172 -8.93 15.66 5.18
C ILE A 172 -8.27 15.18 6.48
N ASN A 173 -7.92 13.89 6.58
CA ASN A 173 -7.17 13.37 7.71
C ASN A 173 -5.83 14.10 7.89
N GLY A 174 -5.12 14.37 6.81
CA GLY A 174 -3.87 15.13 6.85
C GLY A 174 -4.06 16.58 7.33
N ILE A 175 -5.14 17.24 6.93
CA ILE A 175 -5.52 18.58 7.45
C ILE A 175 -5.79 18.52 8.95
N ILE A 176 -6.52 17.50 9.44
CA ILE A 176 -6.80 17.31 10.86
C ILE A 176 -5.47 17.16 11.63
N VAL A 177 -4.57 16.28 11.20
CA VAL A 177 -3.26 16.08 11.86
C VAL A 177 -2.47 17.38 11.94
N THR A 178 -2.45 18.14 10.86
CA THR A 178 -1.77 19.45 10.78
C THR A 178 -2.39 20.45 11.75
N ALA A 179 -3.72 20.53 11.82
CA ALA A 179 -4.43 21.43 12.73
C ALA A 179 -4.13 21.15 14.21
N PHE A 180 -3.91 19.89 14.57
CA PHE A 180 -3.51 19.50 15.92
C PHE A 180 -2.01 19.66 16.19
N GLY A 181 -1.20 19.89 15.15
CA GLY A 181 0.25 20.03 15.27
C GLY A 181 0.91 18.78 15.85
N LEU A 182 0.42 17.59 15.50
CA LEU A 182 1.00 16.32 15.94
C LEU A 182 2.32 16.06 15.21
N VAL A 183 3.28 15.47 15.91
CA VAL A 183 4.62 15.23 15.38
C VAL A 183 5.05 13.77 15.59
N VAL A 184 5.87 13.27 14.66
CA VAL A 184 6.58 12.00 14.79
C VAL A 184 8.02 12.21 14.34
N ASN A 185 8.96 12.14 15.28
CA ASN A 185 10.38 12.44 15.03
C ASN A 185 11.20 11.20 14.66
N VAL A 186 10.55 10.18 14.11
CA VAL A 186 11.16 8.94 13.62
C VAL A 186 10.61 8.67 12.22
N THR A 187 11.48 8.37 11.27
CA THR A 187 11.10 8.07 9.88
C THR A 187 10.47 6.68 9.75
N GLY A 188 9.70 6.45 8.68
CA GLY A 188 9.20 5.12 8.34
C GLY A 188 8.04 4.62 9.22
N MET A 189 7.31 5.52 9.87
CA MET A 189 6.17 5.17 10.74
C MET A 189 4.82 5.31 10.02
N ALA A 190 4.80 5.37 8.69
CA ALA A 190 3.57 5.41 7.90
C ALA A 190 2.95 4.01 7.77
N THR A 191 2.48 3.49 8.89
CA THR A 191 1.78 2.20 9.00
C THR A 191 0.55 2.34 9.89
N PRO A 192 -0.50 1.53 9.69
CA PRO A 192 -1.75 1.72 10.42
C PRO A 192 -1.61 1.67 11.94
N TRP A 193 -1.01 0.62 12.47
CA TRP A 193 -1.00 0.33 13.91
C TRP A 193 0.27 0.81 14.60
N ALA A 194 1.45 0.52 14.04
CA ALA A 194 2.70 0.99 14.63
C ALA A 194 2.79 2.53 14.58
N GLY A 195 2.33 3.15 13.48
CA GLY A 195 2.24 4.60 13.37
C GLY A 195 1.36 5.22 14.45
N LEU A 196 0.18 4.65 14.69
CA LEU A 196 -0.73 5.09 15.74
C LEU A 196 -0.06 5.06 17.13
N ILE A 197 0.58 3.95 17.49
CA ILE A 197 1.27 3.79 18.78
C ILE A 197 2.37 4.84 18.94
N VAL A 198 3.17 5.08 17.88
CA VAL A 198 4.27 6.05 17.95
C VAL A 198 3.76 7.48 18.09
N VAL A 199 2.65 7.84 17.44
CA VAL A 199 2.02 9.16 17.61
C VAL A 199 1.59 9.37 19.06
N PHE A 200 1.00 8.37 19.72
CA PHE A 200 0.66 8.45 21.15
C PHE A 200 1.90 8.59 22.03
N GLY A 201 3.01 7.95 21.68
CA GLY A 201 4.27 8.04 22.44
C GLY A 201 4.99 9.37 22.31
N MET A 202 4.70 10.17 21.27
CA MET A 202 5.43 11.42 20.98
C MET A 202 4.61 12.71 21.18
N ASN A 203 3.32 12.59 21.51
CA ASN A 203 2.42 13.74 21.61
C ASN A 203 1.55 13.66 22.86
N PRO A 204 1.00 14.80 23.34
CA PRO A 204 0.05 14.79 24.43
C PRO A 204 -1.16 13.91 24.14
N MET A 205 -1.40 12.93 24.99
CA MET A 205 -2.41 11.87 24.82
C MET A 205 -3.79 12.41 24.42
N MET A 206 -4.25 13.49 25.07
CA MET A 206 -5.57 14.06 24.81
C MET A 206 -5.68 14.66 23.40
N LYS A 207 -4.61 15.31 22.91
CA LYS A 207 -4.57 15.83 21.53
C LYS A 207 -4.66 14.72 20.51
N VAL A 208 -3.89 13.64 20.72
CA VAL A 208 -3.91 12.48 19.82
C VAL A 208 -5.27 11.81 19.84
N LEU A 209 -5.85 11.60 21.02
CA LEU A 209 -7.16 10.96 21.15
C LEU A 209 -8.25 11.73 20.37
N ILE A 210 -8.31 13.04 20.52
CA ILE A 210 -9.29 13.87 19.80
C ILE A 210 -9.04 13.81 18.28
N ALA A 211 -7.79 13.94 17.85
CA ALA A 211 -7.44 13.87 16.43
C ALA A 211 -7.81 12.51 15.84
N VAL A 212 -7.50 11.41 16.53
CA VAL A 212 -7.84 10.03 16.09
C VAL A 212 -9.36 9.86 16.00
N ILE A 213 -10.13 10.31 16.98
CA ILE A 213 -11.60 10.26 16.93
C ILE A 213 -12.12 11.01 15.69
N LEU A 214 -11.62 12.21 15.42
CA LEU A 214 -12.02 12.99 14.24
C LEU A 214 -11.63 12.27 12.94
N ILE A 215 -10.44 11.68 12.88
CA ILE A 215 -9.97 10.88 11.73
C ILE A 215 -10.87 9.67 11.49
N LEU A 216 -11.26 8.95 12.55
CA LEU A 216 -12.14 7.79 12.45
C LEU A 216 -13.54 8.18 11.95
N ILE A 217 -14.08 9.28 12.48
CA ILE A 217 -15.37 9.83 12.02
C ILE A 217 -15.28 10.23 10.54
N ASN A 218 -14.27 11.01 10.15
CA ASN A 218 -14.05 11.41 8.76
C ASN A 218 -13.92 10.21 7.83
N SER A 219 -13.07 9.26 8.19
CA SER A 219 -12.82 8.04 7.41
C SER A 219 -14.09 7.20 7.22
N THR A 220 -14.89 7.08 8.28
CA THR A 220 -16.18 6.37 8.23
C THR A 220 -17.17 7.10 7.31
N ILE A 221 -17.31 8.42 7.45
CA ILE A 221 -18.19 9.22 6.60
C ILE A 221 -17.81 9.06 5.13
N TRP A 222 -16.53 9.19 4.79
CA TRP A 222 -16.07 9.05 3.41
C TRP A 222 -16.20 7.62 2.88
N ALA A 223 -16.07 6.60 3.72
CA ALA A 223 -16.38 5.23 3.33
C ALA A 223 -17.82 5.07 2.85
N TYR A 224 -18.78 5.67 3.56
CA TYR A 224 -20.20 5.62 3.17
C TYR A 224 -20.49 6.51 1.96
N ILE A 225 -19.89 7.70 1.87
CA ILE A 225 -20.02 8.58 0.70
C ILE A 225 -19.45 7.89 -0.53
N GLY A 226 -18.24 7.33 -0.45
CA GLY A 226 -17.63 6.58 -1.54
C GLY A 226 -18.50 5.39 -1.97
N ALA A 227 -19.02 4.61 -1.02
CA ALA A 227 -19.91 3.51 -1.33
C ALA A 227 -21.22 3.97 -2.00
N TRP A 228 -21.73 5.14 -1.66
CA TRP A 228 -22.90 5.72 -2.31
C TRP A 228 -22.56 6.21 -3.73
N VAL A 229 -21.45 6.91 -3.91
CA VAL A 229 -20.98 7.40 -5.21
C VAL A 229 -20.73 6.25 -6.18
N PHE A 230 -20.03 5.23 -5.72
CA PHE A 230 -19.63 4.08 -6.53
C PHE A 230 -20.63 2.91 -6.51
N ARG A 231 -21.85 3.10 -5.98
CA ARG A 231 -22.86 2.03 -5.86
C ARG A 231 -23.22 1.34 -7.17
N ASN A 232 -23.13 2.05 -8.29
CA ASN A 232 -23.43 1.53 -9.63
C ASN A 232 -22.15 1.19 -10.42
N PHE A 233 -20.98 1.32 -9.79
CA PHE A 233 -19.72 0.98 -10.41
C PHE A 233 -19.57 -0.53 -10.43
N LYS A 234 -19.11 -1.08 -11.56
CA LYS A 234 -18.83 -2.52 -11.66
C LYS A 234 -17.60 -2.82 -10.81
N ILE A 235 -17.81 -3.53 -9.72
CA ILE A 235 -16.74 -3.97 -8.83
C ILE A 235 -16.39 -5.44 -9.10
N HIS A 236 -15.14 -5.81 -8.83
CA HIS A 236 -14.67 -7.19 -8.83
C HIS A 236 -14.59 -7.67 -7.38
N THR A 237 -15.33 -8.72 -7.07
CA THR A 237 -15.34 -9.31 -5.72
C THR A 237 -14.21 -10.33 -5.54
N VAL A 238 -13.87 -10.63 -4.28
CA VAL A 238 -12.91 -11.70 -3.95
C VAL A 238 -13.26 -13.01 -4.62
N ALA A 239 -14.57 -13.36 -4.64
CA ALA A 239 -15.02 -14.62 -5.21
C ALA A 239 -14.76 -14.69 -6.73
N GLU A 240 -14.96 -13.57 -7.44
CA GLU A 240 -14.67 -13.50 -8.88
C GLU A 240 -13.16 -13.58 -9.14
N ILE A 241 -12.35 -12.77 -8.44
CA ILE A 241 -10.90 -12.70 -8.64
C ILE A 241 -10.24 -14.05 -8.37
N ARG A 242 -10.58 -14.69 -7.25
CA ARG A 242 -9.96 -15.98 -6.87
C ARG A 242 -10.51 -17.18 -7.65
N ALA A 243 -11.75 -17.12 -8.15
CA ALA A 243 -12.26 -18.14 -9.05
C ALA A 243 -11.55 -18.11 -10.42
N ASP A 244 -11.26 -16.91 -10.93
CA ASP A 244 -10.49 -16.75 -12.16
C ASP A 244 -9.05 -17.27 -11.99
N ASP A 245 -8.42 -17.04 -10.85
CA ASP A 245 -7.08 -17.57 -10.53
C ASP A 245 -7.08 -19.10 -10.44
N GLU A 246 -8.09 -19.72 -9.78
CA GLU A 246 -8.21 -21.17 -9.71
C GLU A 246 -8.45 -21.81 -11.09
N LEU A 247 -9.21 -21.15 -11.95
CA LEU A 247 -9.45 -21.61 -13.32
C LEU A 247 -8.17 -21.49 -14.16
N ALA A 248 -7.42 -20.40 -14.01
CA ALA A 248 -6.15 -20.20 -14.69
C ALA A 248 -5.13 -21.29 -14.26
N GLU A 249 -5.04 -21.59 -12.95
CA GLU A 249 -4.17 -22.67 -12.45
C GLU A 249 -4.59 -24.06 -12.95
N LYS A 250 -5.89 -24.34 -13.09
CA LYS A 250 -6.38 -25.62 -13.61
C LYS A 250 -6.03 -25.78 -15.07
N HIS A 251 -6.21 -24.74 -15.89
CA HIS A 251 -5.84 -24.76 -17.30
C HIS A 251 -4.32 -24.89 -17.50
N GLU A 252 -3.51 -24.37 -16.59
CA GLU A 252 -2.05 -24.48 -16.63
C GLU A 252 -1.56 -25.88 -16.22
N LYS A 253 -2.34 -26.62 -15.41
CA LYS A 253 -2.04 -27.99 -14.94
C LYS A 253 -2.58 -29.09 -15.86
N GLU A 254 -3.46 -28.80 -16.80
CA GLU A 254 -3.88 -29.77 -17.84
C GLU A 254 -2.82 -29.81 -18.93
N PRO A 255 -2.03 -30.90 -19.06
CA PRO A 255 -1.12 -31.04 -20.18
C PRO A 255 -1.93 -31.10 -21.46
N ALA A 256 -1.48 -30.35 -22.48
CA ALA A 256 -2.02 -30.43 -23.81
C ALA A 256 -2.02 -31.92 -24.25
N LYS A 257 -3.19 -32.57 -24.17
CA LYS A 257 -3.40 -33.87 -24.77
C LYS A 257 -3.44 -33.67 -26.28
N ALA A 258 -2.33 -33.92 -26.91
CA ALA A 258 -2.22 -34.18 -28.34
C ALA A 258 -1.25 -35.36 -28.56
#